data_b395070de84294e6b36fbe447ce24245
#
_entry.id   b395070de84294e6b36fbe447ce24245
#
_cell.length_a   1.000
_cell.length_b   1.000
_cell.length_c   1.000
_cell.angle_alpha   90.00
_cell.angle_beta   90.00
_cell.angle_gamma   90.00
#
_symmetry.space_group_name_H-M   'P 1'
#
loop_
_entity.id
_entity.type
_entity.pdbx_description
1 polymer ?
#
loop_
_entity_poly.entity_id
_entity_poly.type
_entity_poly.pdbx_seq_one_letter_code
_entity_poly.pdbx_strand_id
1 'polypeptide(L)'
;MNLYHFVPQDQIGDILYPLNELKEKSPELYKQHLAKYDDIKEKDVEIPGFGYWNDCVNLMPVSPGLVKKELQSYGHDTNWQWRFYKIDAEKLDVSKLMILVMTEEDGLFKREFILFSKETFEKYCHIGEATRAIFQQAKDNNEQPNTFARIPHVLYKASIDTTGLEIVEF
;
A
#
# COMPACT_ATOMS: atom_id res chain seq x y z
N MET A 1 11.35 -6.25 10.25
CA MET A 1 10.94 -5.48 9.01
C MET A 1 9.53 -4.96 9.21
N ASN A 2 9.31 -3.62 9.21
CA ASN A 2 7.99 -3.05 9.47
C ASN A 2 7.24 -2.79 8.17
N LEU A 3 6.00 -3.23 8.13
CA LEU A 3 5.01 -2.94 7.10
C LEU A 3 3.90 -2.08 7.71
N TYR A 4 3.22 -1.31 6.89
CA TYR A 4 2.20 -0.37 7.35
C TYR A 4 0.91 -0.55 6.56
N HIS A 5 -0.21 -0.49 7.26
CA HIS A 5 -1.53 -0.47 6.65
C HIS A 5 -2.36 0.64 7.29
N PHE A 6 -3.01 1.45 6.47
CA PHE A 6 -3.90 2.49 6.97
C PHE A 6 -5.00 1.88 7.85
N VAL A 7 -5.27 2.46 9.01
CA VAL A 7 -6.36 1.97 9.89
C VAL A 7 -7.69 2.31 9.24
N PRO A 8 -8.46 1.31 8.74
CA PRO A 8 -9.75 1.57 8.12
C PRO A 8 -10.75 2.10 9.14
N GLN A 9 -11.61 3.05 8.73
CA GLN A 9 -12.70 3.54 9.56
C GLN A 9 -13.85 2.54 9.67
N ASP A 10 -13.96 1.65 8.70
CA ASP A 10 -15.04 0.70 8.48
C ASP A 10 -14.55 -0.77 8.60
N GLN A 11 -13.54 -1.01 9.44
CA GLN A 11 -12.99 -2.36 9.67
C GLN A 11 -14.02 -3.29 10.32
N ILE A 12 -14.08 -4.54 9.87
CA ILE A 12 -14.93 -5.58 10.46
C ILE A 12 -14.15 -6.31 11.55
N GLY A 13 -14.51 -6.06 12.80
CA GLY A 13 -13.78 -6.62 13.94
C GLY A 13 -12.29 -6.25 13.90
N ASP A 14 -11.45 -7.16 14.37
CA ASP A 14 -10.00 -6.96 14.44
C ASP A 14 -9.26 -7.67 13.29
N ILE A 15 -9.82 -7.64 12.06
CA ILE A 15 -9.24 -8.34 10.92
C ILE A 15 -9.20 -7.41 9.70
N LEU A 16 -8.03 -7.34 9.06
CA LEU A 16 -7.89 -6.79 7.71
C LEU A 16 -8.13 -7.92 6.70
N TYR A 17 -9.17 -7.79 5.91
CA TYR A 17 -9.51 -8.75 4.88
C TYR A 17 -9.01 -8.33 3.50
N PRO A 18 -8.52 -9.27 2.67
CA PRO A 18 -8.43 -9.05 1.23
C PRO A 18 -9.78 -8.68 0.63
N LEU A 19 -9.76 -7.94 -0.47
CA LEU A 19 -10.99 -7.44 -1.11
C LEU A 19 -11.93 -8.59 -1.52
N ASN A 20 -11.39 -9.70 -2.05
CA ASN A 20 -12.21 -10.84 -2.45
C ASN A 20 -12.90 -11.53 -1.25
N GLU A 21 -12.24 -11.57 -0.08
CA GLU A 21 -12.88 -12.09 1.14
C GLU A 21 -13.99 -11.15 1.65
N LEU A 22 -13.84 -9.83 1.48
CA LEU A 22 -14.90 -8.86 1.83
C LEU A 22 -16.18 -9.09 1.05
N LYS A 23 -16.11 -9.61 -0.16
CA LYS A 23 -17.29 -9.94 -0.98
C LYS A 23 -18.25 -10.87 -0.25
N GLU A 24 -17.71 -11.82 0.52
CA GLU A 24 -18.50 -12.78 1.30
C GLU A 24 -18.79 -12.27 2.72
N LYS A 25 -17.82 -11.60 3.35
CA LYS A 25 -17.94 -11.15 4.75
C LYS A 25 -18.83 -9.91 4.90
N SER A 26 -18.74 -8.97 3.95
CA SER A 26 -19.53 -7.74 3.92
C SER A 26 -19.67 -7.23 2.48
N PRO A 27 -20.72 -7.65 1.76
CA PRO A 27 -20.96 -7.22 0.39
C PRO A 27 -21.08 -5.70 0.22
N GLU A 28 -21.52 -4.99 1.26
CA GLU A 28 -21.64 -3.53 1.23
C GLU A 28 -20.28 -2.85 1.28
N LEU A 29 -19.40 -3.26 2.19
CA LEU A 29 -18.02 -2.75 2.23
C LEU A 29 -17.26 -3.10 0.95
N TYR A 30 -17.44 -4.30 0.43
CA TYR A 30 -16.88 -4.70 -0.86
C TYR A 30 -17.25 -3.71 -1.96
N LYS A 31 -18.54 -3.36 -2.10
CA LYS A 31 -19.03 -2.38 -3.09
C LYS A 31 -18.46 -0.99 -2.87
N GLN A 32 -18.38 -0.53 -1.61
CA GLN A 32 -17.78 0.76 -1.27
C GLN A 32 -16.30 0.82 -1.64
N HIS A 33 -15.56 -0.27 -1.39
CA HIS A 33 -14.15 -0.36 -1.77
C HIS A 33 -13.94 -0.43 -3.28
N LEU A 34 -14.81 -1.11 -4.02
CA LEU A 34 -14.78 -1.09 -5.48
C LEU A 34 -15.03 0.31 -6.05
N ALA A 35 -16.01 1.03 -5.51
CA ALA A 35 -16.36 2.37 -5.97
C ALA A 35 -15.24 3.42 -5.74
N LYS A 36 -14.34 3.19 -4.79
CA LYS A 36 -13.20 4.10 -4.52
C LYS A 36 -12.06 3.98 -5.54
N TYR A 37 -12.06 2.95 -6.37
CA TYR A 37 -10.94 2.62 -7.23
C TYR A 37 -11.46 2.30 -8.64
N ASP A 38 -11.17 3.21 -9.57
CA ASP A 38 -11.49 3.04 -10.99
C ASP A 38 -10.94 1.73 -11.55
N ASP A 39 -11.61 1.20 -12.57
CA ASP A 39 -11.28 0.12 -13.55
C ASP A 39 -10.28 -0.98 -13.16
N ILE A 40 -9.27 -0.68 -12.36
CA ILE A 40 -8.16 -1.60 -12.05
C ILE A 40 -8.59 -2.71 -11.07
N LYS A 41 -9.49 -2.41 -10.13
CA LYS A 41 -9.96 -3.38 -9.14
C LYS A 41 -11.12 -4.25 -9.66
N GLU A 42 -11.90 -3.74 -10.60
CA GLU A 42 -12.92 -4.56 -11.26
C GLU A 42 -12.30 -5.70 -12.08
N LYS A 43 -11.08 -5.51 -12.57
CA LYS A 43 -10.38 -6.48 -13.43
C LYS A 43 -9.42 -7.39 -12.68
N ASP A 44 -9.56 -7.56 -11.39
CA ASP A 44 -8.73 -8.41 -10.54
C ASP A 44 -7.43 -8.91 -11.21
N VAL A 45 -6.34 -8.17 -11.02
CA VAL A 45 -5.07 -8.39 -11.74
C VAL A 45 -4.44 -9.69 -11.29
N GLU A 46 -4.21 -10.62 -12.20
CA GLU A 46 -3.47 -11.85 -11.94
C GLU A 46 -2.00 -11.54 -11.67
N ILE A 47 -1.47 -12.11 -10.60
CA ILE A 47 -0.07 -12.07 -10.21
C ILE A 47 0.55 -13.42 -10.57
N PRO A 48 1.46 -13.50 -11.54
CA PRO A 48 2.01 -14.75 -12.03
C PRO A 48 2.54 -15.66 -10.93
N GLY A 49 2.00 -16.88 -10.82
CA GLY A 49 2.42 -17.86 -9.83
C GLY A 49 2.02 -17.56 -8.37
N PHE A 50 1.22 -16.49 -8.13
CA PHE A 50 0.86 -16.08 -6.77
C PHE A 50 -0.66 -16.03 -6.54
N GLY A 51 -1.46 -15.61 -7.52
CA GLY A 51 -2.90 -15.49 -7.45
C GLY A 51 -3.40 -14.15 -7.98
N TYR A 52 -4.38 -13.56 -7.31
CA TYR A 52 -4.95 -12.28 -7.75
C TYR A 52 -4.64 -11.16 -6.76
N TRP A 53 -4.56 -9.93 -7.25
CA TRP A 53 -4.33 -8.75 -6.39
C TRP A 53 -5.39 -8.61 -5.30
N ASN A 54 -6.66 -8.82 -5.67
CA ASN A 54 -7.78 -8.69 -4.72
C ASN A 54 -7.84 -9.82 -3.67
N ASP A 55 -7.01 -10.88 -3.81
CA ASP A 55 -6.76 -11.89 -2.77
C ASP A 55 -5.76 -11.42 -1.71
N CYS A 56 -5.23 -10.21 -1.83
CA CYS A 56 -4.16 -9.72 -0.97
C CYS A 56 -4.59 -8.50 -0.15
N VAL A 57 -4.07 -8.41 1.08
CA VAL A 57 -4.01 -7.16 1.83
C VAL A 57 -2.81 -6.36 1.32
N ASN A 58 -3.04 -5.09 0.96
CA ASN A 58 -1.99 -4.20 0.47
C ASN A 58 -1.30 -3.52 1.66
N LEU A 59 -0.01 -3.74 1.80
CA LEU A 59 0.83 -3.16 2.83
C LEU A 59 1.86 -2.22 2.22
N MET A 60 2.36 -1.29 2.98
CA MET A 60 3.37 -0.33 2.56
C MET A 60 4.69 -0.62 3.27
N PRO A 61 5.81 -0.83 2.56
CA PRO A 61 7.11 -1.05 3.18
C PRO A 61 7.78 0.26 3.61
N VAL A 62 7.35 1.39 3.06
CA VAL A 62 7.87 2.72 3.40
C VAL A 62 7.12 3.27 4.60
N SER A 63 7.85 3.76 5.60
CA SER A 63 7.22 4.40 6.77
C SER A 63 6.41 5.63 6.35
N PRO A 64 5.13 5.75 6.79
CA PRO A 64 4.31 6.94 6.53
C PRO A 64 4.97 8.24 7.03
N GLY A 65 5.73 8.16 8.13
CA GLY A 65 6.49 9.30 8.65
C GLY A 65 7.60 9.77 7.70
N LEU A 66 8.23 8.87 6.94
CA LEU A 66 9.17 9.25 5.90
C LEU A 66 8.45 9.94 4.73
N VAL A 67 7.29 9.42 4.33
CA VAL A 67 6.47 10.03 3.27
C VAL A 67 6.05 11.45 3.67
N LYS A 68 5.58 11.63 4.91
CA LYS A 68 5.21 12.94 5.44
C LYS A 68 6.38 13.94 5.46
N LYS A 69 7.55 13.50 5.91
CA LYS A 69 8.77 14.33 5.90
C LYS A 69 9.20 14.71 4.48
N GLU A 70 9.12 13.78 3.55
CA GLU A 70 9.46 14.05 2.15
C GLU A 70 8.51 15.10 1.56
N LEU A 71 7.19 14.96 1.75
CA LEU A 71 6.18 15.95 1.34
C LEU A 71 6.49 17.36 1.92
N GLN A 72 6.81 17.42 3.21
CA GLN A 72 7.19 18.69 3.87
C GLN A 72 8.41 19.33 3.24
N SER A 73 9.39 18.54 2.80
CA SER A 73 10.60 19.04 2.14
C SER A 73 10.31 19.74 0.81
N TYR A 74 9.21 19.37 0.15
CA TYR A 74 8.70 20.04 -1.05
C TYR A 74 7.74 21.20 -0.74
N GLY A 75 7.42 21.44 0.53
CA GLY A 75 6.54 22.52 0.98
C GLY A 75 5.04 22.21 0.88
N HIS A 76 4.67 20.92 0.73
CA HIS A 76 3.27 20.52 0.75
C HIS A 76 2.67 20.59 2.16
N ASP A 77 1.38 20.92 2.23
CA ASP A 77 0.65 20.88 3.50
C ASP A 77 0.49 19.42 3.96
N THR A 78 0.81 19.17 5.22
CA THR A 78 0.77 17.87 5.86
C THR A 78 0.07 17.92 7.23
N ASN A 79 -0.89 18.82 7.39
CA ASN A 79 -1.63 19.06 8.65
C ASN A 79 -2.69 17.99 8.94
N TRP A 80 -2.61 16.85 8.30
CA TRP A 80 -3.49 15.69 8.59
C TRP A 80 -2.83 14.72 9.54
N GLN A 81 -3.64 14.00 10.32
CA GLN A 81 -3.20 12.88 11.13
C GLN A 81 -3.51 11.58 10.42
N TRP A 82 -2.49 10.78 10.23
CA TRP A 82 -2.62 9.44 9.67
C TRP A 82 -2.41 8.40 10.75
N ARG A 83 -3.27 7.39 10.75
CA ARG A 83 -3.18 6.24 11.65
C ARG A 83 -2.90 4.99 10.84
N PHE A 84 -1.86 4.27 11.23
CA PHE A 84 -1.46 3.05 10.55
C PHE A 84 -1.24 1.93 11.56
N TYR A 85 -1.66 0.73 11.20
CA TYR A 85 -1.14 -0.47 11.84
C TYR A 85 0.32 -0.62 11.42
N LYS A 86 1.17 -0.89 12.41
CA LYS A 86 2.56 -1.29 12.20
C LYS A 86 2.65 -2.80 12.37
N ILE A 87 3.01 -3.48 11.31
CA ILE A 87 2.99 -4.93 11.19
C ILE A 87 4.42 -5.41 11.02
N ASP A 88 4.86 -6.32 11.89
CA ASP A 88 6.16 -6.95 11.72
C ASP A 88 6.06 -8.05 10.66
N ALA A 89 6.77 -7.86 9.54
CA ALA A 89 6.77 -8.82 8.44
C ALA A 89 7.32 -10.21 8.84
N GLU A 90 8.13 -10.29 9.89
CA GLU A 90 8.67 -11.57 10.39
C GLU A 90 7.61 -12.43 11.07
N LYS A 91 6.47 -11.83 11.44
CA LYS A 91 5.32 -12.53 12.00
C LYS A 91 4.33 -13.02 10.94
N LEU A 92 4.53 -12.62 9.68
CA LEU A 92 3.71 -13.04 8.56
C LEU A 92 4.34 -14.27 7.87
N ASP A 93 3.51 -15.04 7.20
CA ASP A 93 3.97 -16.13 6.33
C ASP A 93 4.65 -15.56 5.08
N VAL A 94 5.97 -15.63 5.03
CA VAL A 94 6.79 -15.08 3.94
C VAL A 94 6.41 -15.66 2.58
N SER A 95 5.94 -16.92 2.53
CA SER A 95 5.49 -17.55 1.27
C SER A 95 4.25 -16.89 0.67
N LYS A 96 3.53 -16.07 1.46
CA LYS A 96 2.35 -15.31 1.05
C LYS A 96 2.64 -13.82 0.83
N LEU A 97 3.91 -13.41 0.78
CA LEU A 97 4.32 -12.05 0.56
C LEU A 97 4.91 -11.84 -0.83
N MET A 98 4.53 -10.76 -1.48
CA MET A 98 5.05 -10.32 -2.77
C MET A 98 5.24 -8.82 -2.77
N ILE A 99 6.31 -8.31 -3.36
CA ILE A 99 6.50 -6.86 -3.54
C ILE A 99 5.98 -6.47 -4.92
N LEU A 100 5.13 -5.47 -4.96
CA LEU A 100 4.70 -4.80 -6.18
C LEU A 100 5.44 -3.49 -6.33
N VAL A 101 6.13 -3.33 -7.43
CA VAL A 101 6.78 -2.07 -7.82
C VAL A 101 6.14 -1.57 -9.11
N MET A 102 5.83 -0.27 -9.14
CA MET A 102 5.36 0.40 -10.35
C MET A 102 6.52 1.15 -10.99
N THR A 103 6.93 0.72 -12.17
CA THR A 103 7.96 1.36 -12.98
C THR A 103 7.33 2.07 -14.18
N GLU A 104 8.07 2.97 -14.78
CA GLU A 104 7.69 3.63 -16.02
C GLU A 104 8.79 3.40 -17.05
N GLU A 105 8.40 2.88 -18.21
CA GLU A 105 9.30 2.66 -19.33
C GLU A 105 8.59 3.13 -20.61
N ASP A 106 9.23 4.05 -21.35
CA ASP A 106 8.70 4.65 -22.58
C ASP A 106 7.30 5.31 -22.39
N GLY A 107 7.06 5.93 -21.22
CA GLY A 107 5.78 6.55 -20.88
C GLY A 107 4.66 5.56 -20.53
N LEU A 108 4.98 4.27 -20.48
CA LEU A 108 4.05 3.22 -20.09
C LEU A 108 4.33 2.72 -18.66
N PHE A 109 3.27 2.57 -17.90
CA PHE A 109 3.37 2.02 -16.56
C PHE A 109 3.44 0.50 -16.59
N LYS A 110 4.50 -0.03 -16.01
CA LYS A 110 4.70 -1.46 -15.81
C LYS A 110 4.55 -1.81 -14.33
N ARG A 111 4.01 -2.99 -14.07
CA ARG A 111 3.95 -3.60 -12.74
C ARG A 111 4.95 -4.72 -12.70
N GLU A 112 5.85 -4.66 -11.73
CA GLU A 112 6.78 -5.73 -11.43
C GLU A 112 6.40 -6.38 -10.13
N PHE A 113 6.29 -7.71 -10.14
CA PHE A 113 6.03 -8.52 -8.96
C PHE A 113 7.30 -9.26 -8.57
N ILE A 114 7.79 -8.97 -7.37
CA ILE A 114 9.10 -9.41 -6.89
C ILE A 114 8.90 -10.25 -5.63
N LEU A 115 9.54 -11.41 -5.55
CA LEU A 115 9.48 -12.25 -4.35
C LEU A 115 9.97 -11.47 -3.12
N PHE A 116 9.21 -11.58 -2.04
CA PHE A 116 9.56 -10.92 -0.79
C PHE A 116 10.75 -11.63 -0.14
N SER A 117 11.75 -10.86 0.23
CA SER A 117 12.91 -11.27 1.01
C SER A 117 13.41 -10.06 1.81
N LYS A 118 14.30 -10.29 2.78
CA LYS A 118 14.96 -9.19 3.48
C LYS A 118 15.68 -8.25 2.52
N GLU A 119 16.40 -8.78 1.55
CA GLU A 119 17.15 -8.01 0.55
C GLU A 119 16.19 -7.15 -0.31
N THR A 120 15.12 -7.74 -0.84
CA THR A 120 14.16 -7.01 -1.66
C THR A 120 13.38 -6.00 -0.82
N PHE A 121 13.06 -6.29 0.45
CA PHE A 121 12.47 -5.31 1.37
C PHE A 121 13.40 -4.11 1.58
N GLU A 122 14.69 -4.33 1.90
CA GLU A 122 15.68 -3.26 2.12
C GLU A 122 15.84 -2.38 0.86
N LYS A 123 15.75 -2.98 -0.32
CA LYS A 123 15.78 -2.25 -1.60
C LYS A 123 14.57 -1.33 -1.81
N TYR A 124 13.41 -1.69 -1.32
CA TYR A 124 12.14 -1.00 -1.63
C TYR A 124 11.47 -0.31 -0.44
N CYS A 125 12.08 -0.31 0.76
CA CYS A 125 11.53 0.33 1.95
C CYS A 125 11.82 1.84 2.05
N HIS A 126 12.14 2.51 0.95
CA HIS A 126 12.47 3.93 0.87
C HIS A 126 11.68 4.63 -0.24
N ILE A 127 11.68 5.95 -0.21
CA ILE A 127 11.02 6.77 -1.24
C ILE A 127 11.91 6.81 -2.48
N GLY A 128 11.38 6.31 -3.58
CA GLY A 128 12.06 6.28 -4.86
C GLY A 128 12.03 7.63 -5.60
N GLU A 129 12.86 7.77 -6.63
CA GLU A 129 12.93 8.98 -7.46
C GLU A 129 11.61 9.29 -8.18
N ALA A 130 10.88 8.25 -8.62
CA ALA A 130 9.58 8.43 -9.28
C ALA A 130 8.55 9.10 -8.35
N THR A 131 8.53 8.74 -7.05
CA THR A 131 7.67 9.39 -6.06
C THR A 131 8.09 10.84 -5.82
N ARG A 132 9.40 11.10 -5.72
CA ARG A 132 9.94 12.45 -5.57
C ARG A 132 9.61 13.35 -6.76
N ALA A 133 9.70 12.81 -7.97
CA ALA A 133 9.32 13.54 -9.18
C ALA A 133 7.84 13.98 -9.15
N ILE A 134 6.93 13.13 -8.67
CA ILE A 134 5.52 13.47 -8.50
C ILE A 134 5.34 14.60 -7.48
N PHE A 135 6.05 14.56 -6.35
CA PHE A 135 5.97 15.62 -5.35
C PHE A 135 6.51 16.95 -5.87
N GLN A 136 7.61 16.93 -6.63
CA GLN A 136 8.15 18.13 -7.27
C GLN A 136 7.17 18.69 -8.32
N GLN A 137 6.62 17.83 -9.18
CA GLN A 137 5.65 18.25 -10.21
C GLN A 137 4.40 18.88 -9.59
N ALA A 138 3.86 18.29 -8.54
CA ALA A 138 2.71 18.85 -7.82
C ALA A 138 3.02 20.22 -7.21
N LYS A 139 4.23 20.39 -6.64
CA LYS A 139 4.71 21.70 -6.15
C LYS A 139 4.77 22.74 -7.29
N ASP A 140 5.35 22.37 -8.42
CA ASP A 140 5.51 23.28 -9.55
C ASP A 140 4.15 23.70 -10.14
N ASN A 141 3.16 22.80 -10.08
CA ASN A 141 1.78 23.06 -10.50
C ASN A 141 0.91 23.74 -9.41
N ASN A 142 1.43 23.92 -8.19
CA ASN A 142 0.67 24.37 -7.02
C ASN A 142 -0.54 23.47 -6.71
N GLU A 143 -0.34 22.15 -6.80
CA GLU A 143 -1.33 21.11 -6.55
C GLU A 143 -0.94 20.27 -5.34
N GLN A 144 -1.92 19.57 -4.74
CA GLN A 144 -1.63 18.54 -3.76
C GLN A 144 -1.25 17.24 -4.47
N PRO A 145 -0.13 16.60 -4.13
CA PRO A 145 0.28 15.36 -4.77
C PRO A 145 -0.59 14.19 -4.32
N ASN A 146 -0.69 13.17 -5.18
CA ASN A 146 -1.10 11.85 -4.71
C ASN A 146 0.01 11.29 -3.82
N THR A 147 -0.20 11.35 -2.53
CA THR A 147 0.78 11.10 -1.47
C THR A 147 1.48 9.74 -1.56
N PHE A 148 0.75 8.71 -1.98
CA PHE A 148 1.28 7.35 -2.05
C PHE A 148 1.54 6.87 -3.49
N ALA A 149 1.53 7.80 -4.45
CA ALA A 149 1.82 7.47 -5.84
C ALA A 149 3.25 6.90 -5.99
N ARG A 150 3.38 5.80 -6.69
CA ARG A 150 4.64 5.10 -6.97
C ARG A 150 5.39 4.56 -5.74
N ILE A 151 4.79 4.59 -4.56
CA ILE A 151 5.34 3.89 -3.41
C ILE A 151 5.16 2.38 -3.66
N PRO A 152 6.21 1.57 -3.46
CA PRO A 152 6.08 0.12 -3.54
C PRO A 152 5.03 -0.42 -2.56
N HIS A 153 4.35 -1.48 -2.92
CA HIS A 153 3.42 -2.19 -2.05
C HIS A 153 3.95 -3.58 -1.73
N VAL A 154 3.63 -4.07 -0.55
CA VAL A 154 3.79 -5.48 -0.19
C VAL A 154 2.40 -6.09 -0.15
N LEU A 155 2.18 -7.08 -0.99
CA LEU A 155 0.93 -7.82 -1.10
C LEU A 155 1.01 -9.04 -0.20
N TYR A 156 0.11 -9.16 0.76
CA TYR A 156 -0.01 -10.32 1.64
C TYR A 156 -1.27 -11.11 1.31
N LYS A 157 -1.10 -12.33 0.82
CA LYS A 157 -2.19 -13.21 0.35
C LYS A 157 -2.84 -13.97 1.50
N ALA A 158 -3.36 -13.24 2.47
CA ALA A 158 -4.20 -13.72 3.57
C ALA A 158 -4.79 -12.54 4.32
N SER A 159 -5.76 -12.80 5.17
CA SER A 159 -6.25 -11.84 6.18
C SER A 159 -5.21 -11.64 7.28
N ILE A 160 -5.24 -10.47 7.92
CA ILE A 160 -4.35 -10.11 9.03
C ILE A 160 -5.17 -9.83 10.29
N ASP A 161 -4.90 -10.57 11.36
CA ASP A 161 -5.42 -10.26 12.68
C ASP A 161 -4.70 -9.00 13.21
N THR A 162 -5.48 -7.97 13.54
CA THR A 162 -4.95 -6.69 14.04
C THR A 162 -4.98 -6.59 15.55
N THR A 163 -5.44 -7.64 16.25
CA THR A 163 -5.48 -7.67 17.71
C THR A 163 -4.08 -7.43 18.29
N GLY A 164 -3.94 -6.37 19.08
CA GLY A 164 -2.67 -6.01 19.71
C GLY A 164 -1.58 -5.49 18.79
N LEU A 165 -1.88 -5.19 17.53
CA LEU A 165 -0.94 -4.47 16.67
C LEU A 165 -0.73 -3.04 17.17
N GLU A 166 0.49 -2.56 17.06
CA GLU A 166 0.84 -1.17 17.32
C GLU A 166 0.13 -0.26 16.29
N ILE A 167 -0.59 0.76 16.77
CA ILE A 167 -1.08 1.84 15.93
C ILE A 167 -0.12 3.01 16.07
N VAL A 168 0.41 3.47 14.94
CA VAL A 168 1.29 4.62 14.86
C VAL A 168 0.57 5.79 14.20
N GLU A 169 0.83 7.00 14.69
CA GLU A 169 0.25 8.25 14.18
C GLU A 169 1.37 9.14 13.63
N PHE A 170 1.08 9.79 12.49
CA PHE A 170 2.04 10.64 11.81
C PHE A 170 1.45 11.99 11.43
#